data_f6b7bf7ad89908a87b3a72a1993f84bf
#
_entry.id   f6b7bf7ad89908a87b3a72a1993f84bf
#
_cell.length_a   1.000
_cell.length_b   1.000
_cell.length_c   1.000
_cell.angle_alpha   90.00
_cell.angle_beta   90.00
_cell.angle_gamma   90.00
#
_symmetry.space_group_name_H-M   'P 1'
#
loop_
_entity.id
_entity.type
_entity.pdbx_description
1 polymer ?
#
loop_
_entity_poly.entity_id
_entity_poly.type
_entity_poly.pdbx_seq_one_letter_code
_entity_poly.pdbx_strand_id
1 'polypeptide(L)' 'MELDAAQLSALSTALDDLTTRITGLADGYQGSPREDVAADLFDVERNLRAASRRLSALLTRIS' A
#
# COMPACT_ATOMS: atom_id res chain seq x y z
N MET A 1 14.70 10.23 20.46
CA MET A 1 14.69 9.25 19.37
C MET A 1 14.93 9.96 18.06
N GLU A 2 15.90 9.53 17.30
CA GLU A 2 16.16 10.11 16.00
C GLU A 2 15.25 9.50 14.94
N LEU A 3 14.79 10.35 14.03
CA LEU A 3 14.03 9.89 12.88
C LEU A 3 15.01 9.41 11.81
N ASP A 4 14.77 8.22 11.30
CA ASP A 4 15.60 7.63 10.24
C ASP A 4 14.86 7.75 8.90
N ALA A 5 15.19 8.82 8.17
CA ALA A 5 14.55 9.09 6.89
C ALA A 5 14.83 7.99 5.86
N ALA A 6 16.03 7.41 5.88
CA ALA A 6 16.38 6.34 4.97
C ALA A 6 15.54 5.08 5.24
N GLN A 7 15.35 4.74 6.50
CA GLN A 7 14.53 3.59 6.87
C GLN A 7 13.07 3.83 6.51
N LEU A 8 12.54 5.02 6.78
CA LEU A 8 11.17 5.37 6.41
C LEU A 8 10.97 5.33 4.90
N SER A 9 11.96 5.79 4.13
CA SER A 9 11.89 5.73 2.68
C SER A 9 11.86 4.29 2.18
N ALA A 10 12.67 3.41 2.78
CA ALA A 10 12.66 1.99 2.43
C ALA A 10 11.32 1.34 2.74
N LEU A 11 10.70 1.70 3.88
CA LEU A 11 9.39 1.19 4.24
C LEU A 11 8.31 1.70 3.29
N SER A 12 8.42 2.95 2.84
CA SER A 12 7.50 3.51 1.85
C SER A 12 7.55 2.73 0.54
N THR A 13 8.76 2.40 0.09
CA THR A 13 8.95 1.58 -1.13
C THR A 13 8.36 0.18 -0.94
N ALA A 14 8.59 -0.43 0.22
CA ALA A 14 8.03 -1.75 0.53
C ALA A 14 6.51 -1.72 0.55
N LEU A 15 5.92 -0.65 1.08
CA LEU A 15 4.48 -0.48 1.11
C LEU A 15 3.90 -0.35 -0.30
N ASP A 16 4.56 0.40 -1.17
CA ASP A 16 4.13 0.54 -2.56
C ASP A 16 4.21 -0.79 -3.30
N ASP A 17 5.26 -1.56 -3.08
CA ASP A 17 5.40 -2.89 -3.67
C ASP A 17 4.29 -3.83 -3.19
N LEU A 18 4.02 -3.83 -1.89
CA LEU A 18 2.95 -4.63 -1.32
C LEU A 18 1.59 -4.24 -1.93
N THR A 19 1.34 -2.95 -2.09
CA THR A 19 0.10 -2.44 -2.68
C THR A 19 -0.07 -2.96 -4.11
N THR A 20 1.00 -2.92 -4.91
CA THR A 20 0.98 -3.43 -6.29
C THR A 20 0.65 -4.92 -6.32
N ARG A 21 1.21 -5.71 -5.39
CA ARG A 21 0.95 -7.15 -5.31
C ARG A 21 -0.50 -7.44 -4.92
N ILE A 22 -1.04 -6.66 -3.99
CA ILE A 22 -2.45 -6.79 -3.58
C ILE A 22 -3.37 -6.47 -4.77
N THR A 23 -3.06 -5.41 -5.52
CA THR A 23 -3.84 -5.06 -6.72
C THR A 23 -3.83 -6.21 -7.74
N GLY A 24 -2.68 -6.82 -7.95
CA GLY A 24 -2.55 -7.95 -8.87
C GLY A 24 -3.43 -9.13 -8.46
N LEU A 25 -3.47 -9.44 -7.15
CA LEU A 25 -4.33 -10.49 -6.63
C LEU A 25 -5.82 -10.14 -6.82
N ALA A 26 -6.18 -8.89 -6.53
CA ALA A 26 -7.56 -8.44 -6.69
C ALA A 26 -8.02 -8.58 -8.13
N ASP A 27 -7.19 -8.19 -9.08
CA ASP A 27 -7.49 -8.31 -10.51
C ASP A 27 -7.70 -9.77 -10.89
N GLY A 28 -6.94 -10.70 -10.32
CA GLY A 28 -7.07 -12.12 -10.59
C GLY A 28 -8.37 -12.72 -10.08
N TYR A 29 -8.94 -12.18 -9.00
CA TYR A 29 -10.22 -12.66 -8.47
C TYR A 29 -11.43 -11.96 -9.11
N GLN A 30 -11.21 -10.83 -9.78
CA GLN A 30 -12.30 -10.10 -10.42
C GLN A 30 -12.89 -10.93 -11.55
N GLY A 31 -14.22 -11.06 -11.58
CA GLY A 31 -14.90 -11.89 -12.55
C GLY A 31 -14.91 -13.38 -12.23
N SER A 32 -14.28 -13.78 -11.11
CA SER A 32 -14.25 -15.18 -10.66
C SER A 32 -15.46 -15.47 -9.77
N PRO A 33 -15.68 -16.76 -9.40
CA PRO A 33 -16.72 -17.09 -8.40
C PRO A 33 -16.48 -16.47 -7.02
N ARG A 34 -15.28 -15.95 -6.76
CA ARG A 34 -14.93 -15.32 -5.50
C ARG A 34 -14.71 -13.81 -5.68
N GLU A 35 -15.65 -13.14 -6.28
CA GLU A 35 -15.61 -11.68 -6.41
C GLU A 35 -15.63 -10.97 -5.04
N ASP A 36 -16.18 -11.63 -4.02
CA ASP A 36 -16.13 -11.11 -2.66
C ASP A 36 -14.68 -10.89 -2.20
N VAL A 37 -13.78 -11.80 -2.57
CA VAL A 37 -12.36 -11.66 -2.26
C VAL A 37 -11.77 -10.46 -3.00
N ALA A 38 -12.13 -10.27 -4.27
CA ALA A 38 -11.67 -9.12 -5.05
C ALA A 38 -12.10 -7.81 -4.39
N ALA A 39 -13.36 -7.71 -3.97
CA ALA A 39 -13.89 -6.50 -3.32
C ALA A 39 -13.12 -6.19 -2.04
N ASP A 40 -12.86 -7.20 -1.20
CA ASP A 40 -12.11 -7.02 0.04
C ASP A 40 -10.67 -6.60 -0.25
N LEU A 41 -10.05 -7.19 -1.27
CA LEU A 41 -8.67 -6.83 -1.62
C LEU A 41 -8.58 -5.40 -2.17
N PHE A 42 -9.59 -4.94 -2.92
CA PHE A 42 -9.62 -3.54 -3.36
C PHE A 42 -9.79 -2.57 -2.19
N ASP A 43 -10.52 -2.97 -1.14
CA ASP A 43 -10.62 -2.17 0.08
C ASP A 43 -9.26 -2.10 0.78
N VAL A 44 -8.55 -3.22 0.87
CA VAL A 44 -7.19 -3.25 1.43
C VAL A 44 -6.26 -2.35 0.63
N GLU A 45 -6.33 -2.42 -0.70
CA GLU A 45 -5.52 -1.56 -1.56
C GLU A 45 -5.77 -0.08 -1.26
N ARG A 46 -7.03 0.30 -1.12
CA ARG A 46 -7.41 1.68 -0.82
C ARG A 46 -6.80 2.16 0.49
N ASN A 47 -6.84 1.31 1.52
CA ASN A 47 -6.25 1.62 2.81
C ASN A 47 -4.73 1.72 2.74
N LEU A 48 -4.10 0.85 1.95
CA LEU A 48 -2.65 0.90 1.77
C LEU A 48 -2.23 2.15 1.01
N ARG A 49 -2.98 2.57 0.01
CA ARG A 49 -2.69 3.81 -0.72
C ARG A 49 -2.84 5.03 0.18
N ALA A 50 -3.84 5.04 1.07
CA ALA A 50 -3.99 6.12 2.04
C ALA A 50 -2.80 6.16 3.00
N ALA A 51 -2.35 4.99 3.48
CA ALA A 51 -1.17 4.90 4.34
C ALA A 51 0.08 5.38 3.61
N SER A 52 0.24 5.01 2.35
CA SER A 52 1.38 5.43 1.53
C SER A 52 1.43 6.94 1.38
N ARG A 53 0.28 7.58 1.14
CA ARG A 53 0.22 9.04 1.03
C ARG A 53 0.63 9.71 2.34
N ARG A 54 0.18 9.18 3.48
CA ARG A 54 0.55 9.72 4.79
C ARG A 54 2.03 9.56 5.07
N LEU A 55 2.58 8.43 4.70
CA LEU A 55 4.01 8.17 4.89
C LEU A 55 4.85 9.10 4.01
N SER A 56 4.43 9.32 2.76
CA SER A 56 5.11 10.26 1.87
C SER A 56 5.06 11.69 2.41
N ALA A 57 3.93 12.10 2.97
CA ALA A 57 3.79 13.43 3.56
C ALA A 57 4.72 13.57 4.77
N LEU A 58 4.84 12.52 5.59
CA LEU A 58 5.76 12.52 6.72
C LEU A 58 7.21 12.66 6.24
N LEU A 59 7.59 11.89 5.22
CA LEU A 59 8.93 11.96 4.66
C LEU A 59 9.27 13.35 4.14
N THR A 60 8.31 14.02 3.50
CA THR A 60 8.50 15.37 3.02
C THR A 60 8.77 16.34 4.17
N ARG A 61 8.09 16.15 5.31
CA ARG A 61 8.26 17.04 6.46
C ARG A 61 9.60 16.87 7.19
N ILE A 62 10.16 15.66 7.16
CA ILE A 62 11.37 15.35 7.92
C ILE A 62 12.65 15.37 7.08
N SER A 63 12.55 15.52 5.78
CA SER A 63 13.72 15.52 4.90
C SER A 63 14.24 16.91 4.54
#